data_79aeba7f5a3f0c0b2484c84f40054794
#
_entry.id   79aeba7f5a3f0c0b2484c84f40054794
#
_cell.length_a   1.000
_cell.length_b   1.000
_cell.length_c   1.000
_cell.angle_alpha   90.00
_cell.angle_beta   90.00
_cell.angle_gamma   90.00
#
_symmetry.space_group_name_H-M   'P 1'
#
loop_
_entity.id
_entity.type
_entity.pdbx_description
1 polymer ?
#
loop_
_entity_poly.entity_id
_entity_poly.type
_entity_poly.pdbx_seq_one_letter_code
_entity_poly.pdbx_strand_id
1 'polypeptide(L)'
;MRVWPLWVVQRLGGAAGVVSALLLPRRRRMAGRHAQRTGLDEKLGSRSKAVRSMFASYGQYWGESLWAGPRNVRRIAGRFDLDGVEVLESALEDGRGVVVVLPHLGNWEMAGVAVWDMDLEVVAVAENLANSHIRDWFSRVRGLTGIKVVFARKGVLGELEKKLASRTAVCLPSDRDLSGRGIPVQFFGEETTLPAGPLLLGIRSGRPVIPVAVYCEEKSRYRAALKPPLAIPREGALSERLRKGAQLMAHAFEDLIRAAPEQWHLLQPNWPSDRT
;
A
#
# COMPACT_ATOMS: atom_id res chain seq x y z
N MET A 1 6.48 17.13 -17.57
CA MET A 1 6.98 15.91 -16.92
C MET A 1 6.80 14.63 -17.77
N ARG A 2 5.69 14.45 -18.48
CA ARG A 2 5.40 13.19 -19.22
C ARG A 2 6.35 12.86 -20.37
N VAL A 3 7.13 13.82 -20.88
CA VAL A 3 8.11 13.63 -21.97
C VAL A 3 9.52 13.27 -21.46
N TRP A 4 9.76 13.40 -20.17
CA TRP A 4 11.08 13.16 -19.58
C TRP A 4 11.31 11.67 -19.30
N PRO A 5 12.57 11.19 -19.33
CA PRO A 5 12.90 9.84 -18.86
C PRO A 5 12.49 9.65 -17.41
N LEU A 6 12.03 8.45 -17.05
CA LEU A 6 11.55 8.14 -15.71
C LEU A 6 12.59 8.44 -14.61
N TRP A 7 13.85 8.07 -14.83
CA TRP A 7 14.93 8.31 -13.87
C TRP A 7 15.15 9.82 -13.56
N VAL A 8 14.93 10.71 -14.55
CA VAL A 8 15.00 12.16 -14.32
C VAL A 8 13.86 12.60 -13.41
N VAL A 9 12.65 12.13 -13.69
CA VAL A 9 11.46 12.45 -12.89
C VAL A 9 11.59 11.94 -11.46
N GLN A 10 12.14 10.74 -11.29
CA GLN A 10 12.44 10.15 -9.97
C GLN A 10 13.42 11.02 -9.17
N ARG A 11 14.53 11.44 -9.78
CA ARG A 11 15.53 12.30 -9.13
C ARG A 11 14.98 13.68 -8.78
N LEU A 12 14.27 14.31 -9.70
CA LEU A 12 13.67 15.61 -9.45
C LEU A 12 12.56 15.53 -8.41
N GLY A 13 11.71 14.50 -8.48
CA GLY A 13 10.70 14.22 -7.47
C GLY A 13 11.33 14.00 -6.09
N GLY A 14 12.38 13.20 -6.02
CA GLY A 14 13.13 12.96 -4.79
C GLY A 14 13.74 14.23 -4.21
N ALA A 15 14.37 15.05 -5.03
CA ALA A 15 14.92 16.35 -4.60
C ALA A 15 13.82 17.30 -4.07
N ALA A 16 12.69 17.39 -4.79
CA ALA A 16 11.53 18.16 -4.35
C ALA A 16 10.96 17.64 -3.03
N GLY A 17 10.91 16.32 -2.86
CA GLY A 17 10.53 15.68 -1.60
C GLY A 17 11.43 16.12 -0.44
N VAL A 18 12.75 16.06 -0.61
CA VAL A 18 13.70 16.52 0.41
C VAL A 18 13.50 18.00 0.77
N VAL A 19 13.31 18.85 -0.22
CA VAL A 19 13.02 20.28 0.02
C VAL A 19 11.71 20.43 0.78
N SER A 20 10.67 19.65 0.45
CA SER A 20 9.38 19.71 1.14
C SER A 20 9.46 19.38 2.64
N ALA A 21 10.47 18.60 3.06
CA ALA A 21 10.71 18.31 4.47
C ALA A 21 10.99 19.59 5.30
N LEU A 22 11.54 20.63 4.67
CA LEU A 22 11.79 21.91 5.34
C LEU A 22 10.47 22.69 5.58
N LEU A 23 9.51 22.53 4.68
CA LEU A 23 8.22 23.23 4.70
C LEU A 23 7.14 22.48 5.52
N LEU A 24 7.37 21.21 5.86
CA LEU A 24 6.40 20.32 6.50
C LEU A 24 6.90 19.79 7.86
N PRO A 25 7.11 20.64 8.87
CA PRO A 25 7.75 20.24 10.13
C PRO A 25 6.99 19.15 10.89
N ARG A 26 5.64 19.14 10.82
CA ARG A 26 4.82 18.09 11.43
C ARG A 26 5.06 16.73 10.78
N ARG A 27 5.04 16.66 9.43
CA ARG A 27 5.32 15.41 8.68
C ARG A 27 6.75 14.95 8.88
N ARG A 28 7.72 15.88 8.94
CA ARG A 28 9.12 15.59 9.25
C ARG A 28 9.28 14.95 10.62
N ARG A 29 8.56 15.44 11.64
CA ARG A 29 8.54 14.83 12.96
C ARG A 29 8.01 13.39 12.91
N MET A 30 6.89 13.16 12.19
CA MET A 30 6.31 11.82 12.02
C MET A 30 7.27 10.86 11.29
N ALA A 31 7.85 11.29 10.18
CA ALA A 31 8.87 10.51 9.49
C ALA A 31 10.01 10.10 10.42
N GLY A 32 10.47 11.01 11.30
CA GLY A 32 11.50 10.67 12.30
C GLY A 32 11.05 9.66 13.35
N ARG A 33 9.79 9.68 13.78
CA ARG A 33 9.24 8.65 14.70
C ARG A 33 9.10 7.30 13.99
N HIS A 34 8.62 7.29 12.76
CA HIS A 34 8.48 6.06 11.97
C HIS A 34 9.83 5.47 11.59
N ALA A 35 10.83 6.31 11.27
CA ALA A 35 12.21 5.87 11.05
C ALA A 35 12.77 5.14 12.28
N GLN A 36 12.53 5.66 13.48
CA GLN A 36 12.94 5.03 14.73
C GLN A 36 12.23 3.68 14.95
N ARG A 37 10.90 3.62 14.75
CA ARG A 37 10.13 2.37 14.90
C ARG A 37 10.59 1.27 13.94
N THR A 38 10.99 1.64 12.74
CA THR A 38 11.44 0.69 11.72
C THR A 38 12.95 0.36 11.79
N GLY A 39 13.71 1.02 12.67
CA GLY A 39 15.16 0.90 12.78
C GLY A 39 15.94 1.57 11.61
N LEU A 40 15.26 2.39 10.80
CA LEU A 40 15.92 3.05 9.65
C LEU A 40 16.96 4.06 10.07
N ASP A 41 16.75 4.78 11.16
CA ASP A 41 17.70 5.77 11.68
C ASP A 41 18.97 5.10 12.23
N GLU A 42 18.88 3.93 12.85
CA GLU A 42 19.99 3.11 13.26
C GLU A 42 20.76 2.57 12.03
N LYS A 43 20.04 1.99 11.07
CA LYS A 43 20.62 1.47 9.81
C LYS A 43 21.41 2.54 9.05
N LEU A 44 20.94 3.79 9.03
CA LEU A 44 21.62 4.91 8.33
C LEU A 44 22.57 5.71 9.25
N GLY A 45 22.63 5.36 10.53
CA GLY A 45 23.44 6.02 11.55
C GLY A 45 23.01 7.47 11.81
N SER A 46 21.81 7.87 11.39
CA SER A 46 21.29 9.23 11.60
C SER A 46 19.81 9.35 11.29
N ARG A 47 19.05 9.87 12.26
CA ARG A 47 17.64 10.22 12.08
C ARG A 47 17.41 11.24 10.95
N SER A 48 18.33 12.20 10.77
CA SER A 48 18.23 13.19 9.69
C SER A 48 18.38 12.55 8.32
N LYS A 49 19.29 11.61 8.16
CA LYS A 49 19.44 10.83 6.91
C LYS A 49 18.21 9.97 6.64
N ALA A 50 17.65 9.33 7.67
CA ALA A 50 16.45 8.52 7.57
C ALA A 50 15.22 9.35 7.12
N VAL A 51 14.99 10.48 7.77
CA VAL A 51 13.91 11.41 7.37
C VAL A 51 14.10 11.90 5.94
N ARG A 52 15.33 12.25 5.56
CA ARG A 52 15.64 12.69 4.19
C ARG A 52 15.36 11.61 3.16
N SER A 53 15.71 10.34 3.42
CA SER A 53 15.44 9.23 2.51
C SER A 53 13.94 8.96 2.37
N MET A 54 13.17 9.00 3.45
CA MET A 54 11.71 8.86 3.40
C MET A 54 11.04 9.97 2.59
N PHE A 55 11.46 11.22 2.76
CA PHE A 55 10.94 12.34 1.98
C PHE A 55 11.38 12.28 0.52
N ALA A 56 12.59 11.81 0.23
CA ALA A 56 13.05 11.57 -1.14
C ALA A 56 12.17 10.51 -1.84
N SER A 57 11.93 9.39 -1.17
CA SER A 57 11.05 8.32 -1.67
C SER A 57 9.61 8.81 -1.89
N TYR A 58 9.05 9.56 -0.94
CA TYR A 58 7.72 10.13 -1.07
C TYR A 58 7.63 11.15 -2.24
N GLY A 59 8.67 11.97 -2.43
CA GLY A 59 8.74 12.87 -3.58
C GLY A 59 8.88 12.14 -4.91
N GLN A 60 9.64 11.03 -4.94
CA GLN A 60 9.73 10.15 -6.10
C GLN A 60 8.36 9.57 -6.46
N TYR A 61 7.61 9.02 -5.50
CA TYR A 61 6.24 8.53 -5.68
C TYR A 61 5.34 9.57 -6.37
N TRP A 62 5.37 10.83 -5.90
CA TRP A 62 4.60 11.92 -6.51
C TRP A 62 5.10 12.24 -7.93
N GLY A 63 6.41 12.27 -8.14
CA GLY A 63 7.00 12.48 -9.46
C GLY A 63 6.53 11.43 -10.47
N GLU A 64 6.60 10.16 -10.10
CA GLU A 64 6.15 9.02 -10.93
C GLU A 64 4.64 9.07 -11.20
N SER A 65 3.84 9.37 -10.19
CA SER A 65 2.39 9.50 -10.34
C SER A 65 2.01 10.64 -11.29
N LEU A 66 2.72 11.79 -11.24
CA LEU A 66 2.55 12.91 -12.17
C LEU A 66 3.06 12.60 -13.59
N TRP A 67 4.10 11.77 -13.68
CA TRP A 67 4.65 11.31 -14.96
C TRP A 67 3.75 10.29 -15.65
N ALA A 68 2.94 9.54 -14.88
CA ALA A 68 2.03 8.54 -15.41
C ALA A 68 1.13 9.12 -16.51
N GLY A 69 1.07 8.41 -17.62
CA GLY A 69 0.25 8.73 -18.77
C GLY A 69 0.18 7.51 -19.70
N PRO A 70 -0.74 7.47 -20.70
CA PRO A 70 -1.01 6.26 -21.48
C PRO A 70 0.24 5.64 -22.14
N ARG A 71 1.17 6.47 -22.63
CA ARG A 71 2.42 6.01 -23.24
C ARG A 71 3.45 5.55 -22.19
N ASN A 72 3.49 6.22 -21.06
CA ASN A 72 4.51 5.99 -20.02
C ASN A 72 4.20 4.74 -19.21
N VAL A 73 2.94 4.51 -18.88
CA VAL A 73 2.48 3.33 -18.13
C VAL A 73 2.80 2.04 -18.91
N ARG A 74 2.63 2.03 -20.24
CA ARG A 74 3.02 0.88 -21.07
C ARG A 74 4.53 0.58 -21.02
N ARG A 75 5.39 1.59 -20.82
CA ARG A 75 6.84 1.42 -20.70
C ARG A 75 7.23 0.81 -19.35
N ILE A 76 6.34 0.84 -18.36
CA ILE A 76 6.57 0.26 -17.04
C ILE A 76 6.24 -1.24 -17.05
N ALA A 77 5.34 -1.74 -17.89
CA ALA A 77 4.90 -3.13 -17.90
C ALA A 77 6.06 -4.15 -17.87
N GLY A 78 7.09 -3.95 -18.71
CA GLY A 78 8.29 -4.80 -18.71
C GLY A 78 9.31 -4.52 -17.61
N ARG A 79 8.97 -3.74 -16.58
CA ARG A 79 9.89 -3.33 -15.50
C ARG A 79 9.46 -3.82 -14.11
N PHE A 80 8.45 -4.67 -14.09
CA PHE A 80 7.99 -5.32 -12.85
C PHE A 80 8.61 -6.70 -12.71
N ASP A 81 9.14 -6.96 -11.53
CA ASP A 81 9.46 -8.30 -11.03
C ASP A 81 8.36 -8.70 -10.05
N LEU A 82 7.78 -9.89 -10.21
CA LEU A 82 6.75 -10.44 -9.33
C LEU A 82 7.39 -11.52 -8.46
N ASP A 83 7.54 -11.23 -7.18
CA ASP A 83 8.07 -12.14 -6.17
C ASP A 83 6.90 -12.80 -5.43
N GLY A 84 6.75 -14.11 -5.53
CA GLY A 84 5.64 -14.87 -4.96
C GLY A 84 4.37 -14.84 -5.82
N VAL A 85 4.47 -14.69 -7.14
CA VAL A 85 3.32 -14.66 -8.05
C VAL A 85 2.48 -15.94 -7.98
N GLU A 86 3.10 -17.07 -7.72
CA GLU A 86 2.45 -18.38 -7.54
C GLU A 86 1.40 -18.38 -6.41
N VAL A 87 1.57 -17.51 -5.40
CA VAL A 87 0.58 -17.31 -4.33
C VAL A 87 -0.71 -16.73 -4.90
N LEU A 88 -0.59 -15.77 -5.81
CA LEU A 88 -1.74 -15.15 -6.46
C LEU A 88 -2.40 -16.10 -7.45
N GLU A 89 -1.61 -16.79 -8.27
CA GLU A 89 -2.09 -17.76 -9.24
C GLU A 89 -2.89 -18.86 -8.57
N SER A 90 -2.33 -19.50 -7.54
CA SER A 90 -3.02 -20.53 -6.75
C SER A 90 -4.30 -20.02 -6.10
N ALA A 91 -4.29 -18.77 -5.58
CA ALA A 91 -5.48 -18.20 -4.99
C ALA A 91 -6.62 -17.89 -5.99
N LEU A 92 -6.30 -17.83 -7.28
CA LEU A 92 -7.23 -17.56 -8.39
C LEU A 92 -7.63 -18.81 -9.20
N GLU A 93 -7.13 -20.01 -8.87
CA GLU A 93 -7.38 -21.26 -9.62
C GLU A 93 -8.88 -21.61 -9.71
N ASP A 94 -9.66 -21.31 -8.66
CA ASP A 94 -11.10 -21.56 -8.63
C ASP A 94 -11.95 -20.51 -9.38
N GLY A 95 -11.31 -19.61 -10.12
CA GLY A 95 -11.96 -18.56 -10.91
C GLY A 95 -12.55 -17.42 -10.09
N ARG A 96 -12.40 -17.43 -8.75
CA ARG A 96 -12.84 -16.36 -7.86
C ARG A 96 -11.71 -15.42 -7.47
N GLY A 97 -12.04 -14.30 -6.85
CA GLY A 97 -11.10 -13.23 -6.53
C GLY A 97 -10.32 -13.44 -5.23
N VAL A 98 -9.47 -12.47 -4.91
CA VAL A 98 -8.63 -12.41 -3.72
C VAL A 98 -8.72 -11.05 -3.05
N VAL A 99 -8.51 -11.01 -1.73
CA VAL A 99 -8.34 -9.76 -0.98
C VAL A 99 -6.85 -9.47 -0.87
N VAL A 100 -6.41 -8.33 -1.38
CA VAL A 100 -5.03 -7.87 -1.27
C VAL A 100 -4.96 -6.76 -0.23
N VAL A 101 -4.10 -6.93 0.77
CA VAL A 101 -3.81 -5.90 1.77
C VAL A 101 -2.41 -5.38 1.58
N LEU A 102 -2.23 -4.07 1.66
CA LEU A 102 -0.94 -3.44 1.41
C LEU A 102 -0.69 -2.26 2.35
N PRO A 103 0.56 -2.04 2.77
CA PRO A 103 0.95 -0.78 3.40
C PRO A 103 1.14 0.31 2.33
N HIS A 104 1.12 1.58 2.73
CA HIS A 104 1.48 2.69 1.85
C HIS A 104 3.00 2.70 1.59
N LEU A 105 3.48 1.73 0.82
CA LEU A 105 4.89 1.43 0.61
C LEU A 105 5.24 1.46 -0.89
N GLY A 106 6.29 2.20 -1.25
CA GLY A 106 6.76 2.34 -2.63
C GLY A 106 5.73 2.97 -3.56
N ASN A 107 5.52 2.42 -4.76
CA ASN A 107 4.55 2.98 -5.71
C ASN A 107 3.43 1.99 -6.08
N TRP A 108 2.49 1.83 -5.16
CA TRP A 108 1.30 0.98 -5.36
C TRP A 108 0.36 1.46 -6.47
N GLU A 109 0.45 2.72 -6.91
CA GLU A 109 -0.34 3.23 -8.04
C GLU A 109 0.04 2.53 -9.36
N MET A 110 1.26 2.02 -9.44
CA MET A 110 1.75 1.29 -10.61
C MET A 110 1.47 -0.22 -10.53
N ALA A 111 0.97 -0.73 -9.41
CA ALA A 111 0.76 -2.17 -9.18
C ALA A 111 -0.15 -2.85 -10.22
N GLY A 112 -1.16 -2.13 -10.72
CA GLY A 112 -2.08 -2.68 -11.72
C GLY A 112 -1.38 -3.12 -13.01
N VAL A 113 -0.28 -2.46 -13.36
CA VAL A 113 0.50 -2.79 -14.56
C VAL A 113 1.15 -4.18 -14.44
N ALA A 114 1.51 -4.58 -13.22
CA ALA A 114 2.19 -5.84 -12.96
C ALA A 114 1.35 -7.08 -13.31
N VAL A 115 0.03 -6.92 -13.38
CA VAL A 115 -0.93 -8.01 -13.59
C VAL A 115 -1.78 -7.85 -14.87
N TRP A 116 -1.37 -6.97 -15.79
CA TRP A 116 -2.13 -6.72 -17.03
C TRP A 116 -2.37 -7.98 -17.86
N ASP A 117 -1.39 -8.88 -17.90
CA ASP A 117 -1.44 -10.10 -18.71
C ASP A 117 -2.08 -11.31 -17.97
N MET A 118 -2.61 -11.09 -16.75
CA MET A 118 -3.13 -12.18 -15.91
C MET A 118 -4.64 -12.41 -16.01
N ASP A 119 -5.37 -11.74 -16.92
CA ASP A 119 -6.83 -11.77 -16.97
C ASP A 119 -7.47 -11.59 -15.57
N LEU A 120 -7.05 -10.52 -14.88
CA LEU A 120 -7.41 -10.21 -13.51
C LEU A 120 -7.96 -8.79 -13.41
N GLU A 121 -9.21 -8.65 -12.94
CA GLU A 121 -9.73 -7.32 -12.59
C GLU A 121 -9.07 -6.83 -11.30
N VAL A 122 -8.52 -5.62 -11.31
CA VAL A 122 -7.96 -4.99 -10.09
C VAL A 122 -8.89 -3.88 -9.63
N VAL A 123 -9.34 -3.97 -8.38
CA VAL A 123 -10.21 -2.98 -7.75
C VAL A 123 -9.54 -2.43 -6.50
N ALA A 124 -9.23 -1.14 -6.46
CA ALA A 124 -8.69 -0.50 -5.27
C ALA A 124 -9.79 0.22 -4.48
N VAL A 125 -9.82 -0.02 -3.18
CA VAL A 125 -10.66 0.75 -2.26
C VAL A 125 -9.89 2.00 -1.85
N ALA A 126 -10.47 3.17 -2.16
CA ALA A 126 -9.84 4.46 -1.89
C ALA A 126 -10.65 5.28 -0.89
N GLU A 127 -9.93 6.12 -0.13
CA GLU A 127 -10.53 7.15 0.71
C GLU A 127 -11.28 8.17 -0.18
N ASN A 128 -12.48 8.55 0.25
CA ASN A 128 -13.22 9.62 -0.40
C ASN A 128 -12.67 10.98 0.04
N LEU A 129 -11.61 11.41 -0.59
CA LEU A 129 -10.92 12.67 -0.27
C LEU A 129 -11.86 13.87 -0.45
N ALA A 130 -11.79 14.83 0.49
CA ALA A 130 -12.58 16.05 0.44
C ALA A 130 -12.26 16.92 -0.79
N ASN A 131 -11.00 16.91 -1.25
CA ASN A 131 -10.61 17.59 -2.48
C ASN A 131 -10.92 16.71 -3.70
N SER A 132 -11.99 17.04 -4.42
CA SER A 132 -12.45 16.31 -5.60
C SER A 132 -11.40 16.29 -6.72
N HIS A 133 -10.64 17.36 -6.95
CA HIS A 133 -9.63 17.41 -8.01
C HIS A 133 -8.50 16.39 -7.76
N ILE A 134 -8.04 16.26 -6.52
CA ILE A 134 -7.02 15.27 -6.14
C ILE A 134 -7.60 13.86 -6.26
N ARG A 135 -8.81 13.63 -5.76
CA ARG A 135 -9.52 12.35 -5.87
C ARG A 135 -9.66 11.90 -7.32
N ASP A 136 -10.15 12.77 -8.20
CA ASP A 136 -10.41 12.46 -9.60
C ASP A 136 -9.10 12.29 -10.38
N TRP A 137 -8.05 13.00 -9.98
CA TRP A 137 -6.71 12.82 -10.55
C TRP A 137 -6.14 11.43 -10.20
N PHE A 138 -6.22 11.00 -8.93
CA PHE A 138 -5.79 9.65 -8.54
C PHE A 138 -6.62 8.57 -9.24
N SER A 139 -7.94 8.75 -9.36
CA SER A 139 -8.80 7.80 -10.08
C SER A 139 -8.37 7.67 -11.54
N ARG A 140 -7.99 8.77 -12.19
CA ARG A 140 -7.45 8.73 -13.56
C ARG A 140 -6.09 8.02 -13.63
N VAL A 141 -5.17 8.29 -12.70
CA VAL A 141 -3.86 7.61 -12.67
C VAL A 141 -4.06 6.10 -12.52
N ARG A 142 -4.89 5.67 -11.58
CA ARG A 142 -5.23 4.25 -11.37
C ARG A 142 -5.89 3.62 -12.60
N GLY A 143 -6.81 4.34 -13.23
CA GLY A 143 -7.42 3.88 -14.49
C GLY A 143 -6.41 3.66 -15.61
N LEU A 144 -5.33 4.44 -15.68
CA LEU A 144 -4.24 4.24 -16.64
C LEU A 144 -3.44 2.95 -16.38
N THR A 145 -3.38 2.50 -15.13
CA THR A 145 -2.71 1.26 -14.72
C THR A 145 -3.66 0.06 -14.68
N GLY A 146 -4.90 0.21 -15.14
CA GLY A 146 -5.90 -0.87 -15.15
C GLY A 146 -6.64 -1.06 -13.82
N ILE A 147 -6.41 -0.18 -12.82
CA ILE A 147 -7.04 -0.26 -11.51
C ILE A 147 -8.38 0.48 -11.52
N LYS A 148 -9.48 -0.22 -11.23
CA LYS A 148 -10.79 0.37 -10.96
C LYS A 148 -10.86 0.88 -9.52
N VAL A 149 -11.48 2.02 -9.30
CA VAL A 149 -11.57 2.63 -7.96
C VAL A 149 -12.99 2.50 -7.41
N VAL A 150 -13.09 2.01 -6.18
CA VAL A 150 -14.32 2.03 -5.37
C VAL A 150 -14.04 2.87 -4.12
N PHE A 151 -14.87 3.89 -3.88
CA PHE A 151 -14.68 4.74 -2.70
C PHE A 151 -15.25 4.10 -1.43
N ALA A 152 -14.50 4.23 -0.34
CA ALA A 152 -14.93 3.78 0.97
C ALA A 152 -16.22 4.51 1.40
N ARG A 153 -17.27 3.74 1.69
CA ARG A 153 -18.60 4.22 2.11
C ARG A 153 -19.35 3.13 2.86
N LYS A 154 -20.43 3.50 3.53
CA LYS A 154 -21.32 2.51 4.16
C LYS A 154 -21.84 1.52 3.11
N GLY A 155 -21.79 0.23 3.42
CA GLY A 155 -22.26 -0.84 2.52
C GLY A 155 -21.26 -1.30 1.44
N VAL A 156 -20.08 -0.68 1.32
CA VAL A 156 -19.08 -1.03 0.31
C VAL A 156 -18.64 -2.50 0.38
N LEU A 157 -18.58 -3.10 1.56
CA LEU A 157 -18.17 -4.51 1.72
C LEU A 157 -19.05 -5.47 0.91
N GLY A 158 -20.37 -5.29 0.90
CA GLY A 158 -21.28 -6.13 0.11
C GLY A 158 -21.09 -6.00 -1.41
N GLU A 159 -20.66 -4.82 -1.89
CA GLU A 159 -20.29 -4.63 -3.30
C GLU A 159 -18.98 -5.36 -3.61
N LEU A 160 -17.99 -5.28 -2.72
CA LEU A 160 -16.69 -5.94 -2.88
C LEU A 160 -16.83 -7.47 -2.80
N GLU A 161 -17.71 -7.99 -1.92
CA GLU A 161 -18.01 -9.43 -1.86
C GLU A 161 -18.54 -9.96 -3.20
N LYS A 162 -19.44 -9.22 -3.86
CA LYS A 162 -19.93 -9.59 -5.19
C LYS A 162 -18.82 -9.61 -6.24
N LYS A 163 -17.88 -8.67 -6.18
CA LYS A 163 -16.72 -8.65 -7.08
C LYS A 163 -15.78 -9.84 -6.87
N LEU A 164 -15.62 -10.31 -5.64
CA LEU A 164 -14.82 -11.48 -5.31
C LEU A 164 -15.43 -12.81 -5.81
N ALA A 165 -16.66 -12.80 -6.32
CA ALA A 165 -17.25 -13.98 -6.99
C ALA A 165 -16.64 -14.26 -8.37
N SER A 166 -15.89 -13.34 -8.95
CA SER A 166 -15.13 -13.47 -10.21
C SER A 166 -13.64 -13.20 -9.96
N ARG A 167 -12.80 -13.42 -10.96
CA ARG A 167 -11.33 -13.17 -10.89
C ARG A 167 -11.04 -11.68 -10.66
N THR A 168 -11.15 -11.24 -9.42
CA THR A 168 -10.93 -9.85 -9.02
C THR A 168 -9.96 -9.78 -7.85
N ALA A 169 -8.91 -8.97 -7.95
CA ALA A 169 -8.08 -8.57 -6.82
C ALA A 169 -8.66 -7.32 -6.19
N VAL A 170 -9.20 -7.44 -4.98
CA VAL A 170 -9.69 -6.28 -4.20
C VAL A 170 -8.57 -5.79 -3.31
N CYS A 171 -7.99 -4.65 -3.65
CA CYS A 171 -6.81 -4.07 -3.01
C CYS A 171 -7.20 -2.99 -1.99
N LEU A 172 -6.75 -3.16 -0.74
CA LEU A 172 -7.04 -2.25 0.37
C LEU A 172 -5.75 -1.82 1.08
N PRO A 173 -5.32 -0.55 0.95
CA PRO A 173 -4.31 0.01 1.85
C PRO A 173 -4.79 -0.10 3.30
N SER A 174 -4.01 -0.78 4.16
CA SER A 174 -4.53 -1.26 5.45
C SER A 174 -3.56 -1.06 6.63
N ASP A 175 -2.50 -0.28 6.46
CA ASP A 175 -1.52 0.03 7.50
C ASP A 175 -1.93 1.18 8.41
N ARG A 176 -3.14 1.76 8.19
CA ARG A 176 -3.69 2.87 8.96
C ARG A 176 -5.19 2.75 9.16
N ASP A 177 -5.66 2.95 10.39
CA ASP A 177 -7.08 3.07 10.69
C ASP A 177 -7.54 4.53 10.63
N LEU A 178 -8.37 4.85 9.62
CA LEU A 178 -8.99 6.16 9.44
C LEU A 178 -10.27 6.32 10.23
N SER A 179 -10.88 5.22 10.64
CA SER A 179 -12.21 5.21 11.27
C SER A 179 -12.17 5.45 12.76
N GLY A 180 -11.02 5.23 13.41
CA GLY A 180 -10.86 5.17 14.86
C GLY A 180 -11.59 3.98 15.51
N ARG A 181 -12.05 3.00 14.71
CA ARG A 181 -12.77 1.79 15.14
C ARG A 181 -12.08 0.52 14.64
N GLY A 182 -10.77 0.61 14.40
CA GLY A 182 -9.94 -0.52 14.00
C GLY A 182 -9.74 -1.53 15.13
N ILE A 183 -9.08 -2.61 14.80
CA ILE A 183 -8.78 -3.70 15.72
C ILE A 183 -7.42 -3.39 16.37
N PRO A 184 -7.32 -3.44 17.73
CA PRO A 184 -6.05 -3.27 18.42
C PRO A 184 -5.04 -4.33 18.00
N VAL A 185 -3.80 -3.90 17.77
CA VAL A 185 -2.66 -4.75 17.39
C VAL A 185 -1.36 -4.19 18.00
N GLN A 186 -0.38 -5.06 18.17
CA GLN A 186 1.01 -4.66 18.33
C GLN A 186 1.63 -4.47 16.95
N PHE A 187 2.09 -3.26 16.65
CA PHE A 187 2.69 -2.91 15.36
C PHE A 187 3.98 -2.13 15.62
N PHE A 188 5.11 -2.67 15.21
CA PHE A 188 6.45 -2.20 15.56
C PHE A 188 6.66 -2.05 17.09
N GLY A 189 6.15 -3.02 17.86
CA GLY A 189 6.33 -3.07 19.31
C GLY A 189 5.49 -2.08 20.13
N GLU A 190 4.55 -1.37 19.49
CA GLU A 190 3.66 -0.40 20.14
C GLU A 190 2.20 -0.67 19.74
N GLU A 191 1.26 -0.48 20.68
CA GLU A 191 -0.15 -0.69 20.41
C GLU A 191 -0.72 0.41 19.49
N THR A 192 -1.45 -0.03 18.47
CA THR A 192 -2.25 0.83 17.56
C THR A 192 -3.46 0.07 17.06
N THR A 193 -4.20 0.62 16.08
CA THR A 193 -5.33 -0.05 15.45
C THR A 193 -5.14 -0.20 13.95
N LEU A 194 -5.54 -1.35 13.39
CA LEU A 194 -5.63 -1.57 11.95
C LEU A 194 -7.09 -1.79 11.51
N PRO A 195 -7.44 -1.46 10.24
CA PRO A 195 -8.81 -1.55 9.77
C PRO A 195 -9.32 -3.00 9.72
N ALA A 196 -10.54 -3.23 10.22
CA ALA A 196 -11.19 -4.54 10.19
C ALA A 196 -11.72 -4.94 8.81
N GLY A 197 -11.95 -3.96 7.92
CA GLY A 197 -12.63 -4.15 6.63
C GLY A 197 -12.05 -5.26 5.76
N PRO A 198 -10.74 -5.30 5.51
CA PRO A 198 -10.11 -6.34 4.69
C PRO A 198 -10.28 -7.75 5.23
N LEU A 199 -10.15 -7.89 6.56
CA LEU A 199 -10.31 -9.18 7.24
C LEU A 199 -11.77 -9.65 7.24
N LEU A 200 -12.70 -8.73 7.49
CA LEU A 200 -14.14 -9.01 7.35
C LEU A 200 -14.48 -9.47 5.95
N LEU A 201 -13.93 -8.80 4.93
CA LEU A 201 -14.14 -9.16 3.54
C LEU A 201 -13.63 -10.58 3.25
N GLY A 202 -12.40 -10.91 3.67
CA GLY A 202 -11.83 -12.24 3.52
C GLY A 202 -12.62 -13.32 4.25
N ILE A 203 -13.01 -13.06 5.51
CA ILE A 203 -13.78 -14.00 6.33
C ILE A 203 -15.17 -14.28 5.72
N ARG A 204 -15.88 -13.23 5.30
CA ARG A 204 -17.27 -13.35 4.79
C ARG A 204 -17.32 -13.96 3.40
N SER A 205 -16.39 -13.60 2.53
CA SER A 205 -16.32 -14.17 1.17
C SER A 205 -15.65 -15.54 1.11
N GLY A 206 -14.99 -15.98 2.20
CA GLY A 206 -14.16 -17.18 2.20
C GLY A 206 -12.92 -17.06 1.32
N ARG A 207 -12.49 -15.83 0.97
CA ARG A 207 -11.35 -15.59 0.08
C ARG A 207 -10.06 -15.34 0.84
N PRO A 208 -8.91 -15.76 0.30
CA PRO A 208 -7.62 -15.50 0.92
C PRO A 208 -7.35 -14.00 1.02
N VAL A 209 -6.68 -13.61 2.12
CA VAL A 209 -6.18 -12.24 2.34
C VAL A 209 -4.67 -12.28 2.19
N ILE A 210 -4.15 -11.64 1.15
CA ILE A 210 -2.75 -11.70 0.73
C ILE A 210 -2.08 -10.36 0.99
N PRO A 211 -1.05 -10.30 1.87
CA PRO A 211 -0.24 -9.10 2.05
C PRO A 211 0.69 -8.89 0.85
N VAL A 212 0.72 -7.66 0.33
CA VAL A 212 1.53 -7.29 -0.84
C VAL A 212 2.24 -5.96 -0.60
N ALA A 213 3.44 -5.81 -1.13
CA ALA A 213 4.13 -4.51 -1.24
C ALA A 213 4.63 -4.28 -2.66
N VAL A 214 4.74 -3.00 -3.05
CA VAL A 214 5.29 -2.62 -4.35
C VAL A 214 6.47 -1.70 -4.14
N TYR A 215 7.68 -2.24 -4.27
CA TYR A 215 8.91 -1.51 -4.09
C TYR A 215 9.35 -0.81 -5.37
N CYS A 216 9.92 0.38 -5.22
CA CYS A 216 10.70 1.03 -6.25
C CYS A 216 12.15 0.53 -6.15
N GLU A 217 12.66 -0.05 -7.21
CA GLU A 217 14.00 -0.61 -7.28
C GLU A 217 14.93 0.27 -8.12
N GLU A 218 16.22 -0.07 -8.14
CA GLU A 218 17.20 0.63 -8.96
C GLU A 218 16.84 0.58 -10.46
N LYS A 219 17.43 1.48 -11.22
CA LYS A 219 17.23 1.58 -12.69
C LYS A 219 15.77 1.72 -13.11
N SER A 220 14.93 2.32 -12.24
CA SER A 220 13.50 2.53 -12.50
C SER A 220 12.74 1.21 -12.75
N ARG A 221 13.09 0.16 -12.03
CA ARG A 221 12.34 -1.10 -11.95
C ARG A 221 11.42 -1.07 -10.74
N TYR A 222 10.49 -1.99 -10.70
CA TYR A 222 9.56 -2.20 -9.59
C TYR A 222 9.57 -3.68 -9.21
N ARG A 223 9.33 -3.97 -7.95
CA ARG A 223 9.14 -5.33 -7.47
C ARG A 223 7.87 -5.40 -6.63
N ALA A 224 6.91 -6.22 -7.05
CA ALA A 224 5.75 -6.57 -6.24
C ALA A 224 6.08 -7.85 -5.46
N ALA A 225 6.09 -7.75 -4.14
CA ALA A 225 6.32 -8.89 -3.25
C ALA A 225 5.01 -9.34 -2.63
N LEU A 226 4.62 -10.57 -2.90
CA LEU A 226 3.42 -11.20 -2.39
C LEU A 226 3.82 -12.16 -1.26
N LYS A 227 3.20 -12.00 -0.10
CA LYS A 227 3.37 -12.92 1.05
C LYS A 227 2.34 -14.04 0.99
N PRO A 228 2.56 -15.17 1.65
CA PRO A 228 1.52 -16.18 1.83
C PRO A 228 0.23 -15.59 2.39
N PRO A 229 -0.95 -16.18 2.06
CA PRO A 229 -2.22 -15.73 2.62
C PRO A 229 -2.18 -15.75 4.15
N LEU A 230 -2.81 -14.76 4.78
CA LEU A 230 -2.91 -14.70 6.24
C LEU A 230 -3.65 -15.94 6.76
N ALA A 231 -3.05 -16.64 7.71
CA ALA A 231 -3.64 -17.84 8.35
C ALA A 231 -4.75 -17.46 9.35
N ILE A 232 -5.80 -16.79 8.85
CA ILE A 232 -6.94 -16.37 9.66
C ILE A 232 -7.71 -17.63 10.08
N PRO A 233 -8.00 -17.84 11.38
CA PRO A 233 -8.75 -19.00 11.85
C PRO A 233 -10.10 -19.12 11.12
N ARG A 234 -10.47 -20.34 10.72
CA ARG A 234 -11.77 -20.60 10.09
C ARG A 234 -12.90 -20.72 11.09
N GLU A 235 -12.59 -21.15 12.31
CA GLU A 235 -13.51 -21.40 13.41
C GLU A 235 -13.32 -20.40 14.55
N GLY A 236 -14.29 -20.34 15.45
CA GLY A 236 -14.30 -19.45 16.61
C GLY A 236 -15.11 -18.19 16.41
N ALA A 237 -15.23 -17.40 17.47
CA ALA A 237 -15.96 -16.14 17.46
C ALA A 237 -15.37 -15.16 16.45
N LEU A 238 -16.23 -14.43 15.73
CA LEU A 238 -15.79 -13.44 14.72
C LEU A 238 -14.80 -12.42 15.28
N SER A 239 -15.02 -11.95 16.51
CA SER A 239 -14.13 -11.00 17.19
C SER A 239 -12.72 -11.57 17.42
N GLU A 240 -12.61 -12.85 17.73
CA GLU A 240 -11.34 -13.53 17.94
C GLU A 240 -10.61 -13.74 16.59
N ARG A 241 -11.33 -14.18 15.58
CA ARG A 241 -10.81 -14.36 14.21
C ARG A 241 -10.26 -13.04 13.65
N LEU A 242 -10.99 -11.95 13.86
CA LEU A 242 -10.58 -10.61 13.45
C LEU A 242 -9.33 -10.15 14.21
N ARG A 243 -9.27 -10.35 15.54
CA ARG A 243 -8.12 -9.96 16.33
C ARG A 243 -6.85 -10.71 15.92
N LYS A 244 -6.94 -12.04 15.77
CA LYS A 244 -5.83 -12.87 15.28
C LYS A 244 -5.40 -12.46 13.86
N GLY A 245 -6.37 -12.28 12.96
CA GLY A 245 -6.09 -11.84 11.59
C GLY A 245 -5.43 -10.46 11.52
N ALA A 246 -5.85 -9.51 12.36
CA ALA A 246 -5.27 -8.18 12.41
C ALA A 246 -3.82 -8.21 12.90
N GLN A 247 -3.51 -9.05 13.89
CA GLN A 247 -2.14 -9.20 14.36
C GLN A 247 -1.24 -9.87 13.32
N LEU A 248 -1.75 -10.89 12.60
CA LEU A 248 -1.03 -11.49 11.47
C LEU A 248 -0.77 -10.47 10.36
N MET A 249 -1.75 -9.63 10.05
CA MET A 249 -1.61 -8.54 9.07
C MET A 249 -0.56 -7.51 9.51
N ALA A 250 -0.53 -7.14 10.81
CA ALA A 250 0.47 -6.25 11.36
C ALA A 250 1.89 -6.82 11.19
N HIS A 251 2.12 -8.08 11.57
CA HIS A 251 3.42 -8.74 11.40
C HIS A 251 3.84 -8.81 9.92
N ALA A 252 2.93 -9.18 9.02
CA ALA A 252 3.22 -9.21 7.59
C ALA A 252 3.62 -7.82 7.06
N PHE A 253 2.96 -6.76 7.52
CA PHE A 253 3.34 -5.39 7.17
C PHE A 253 4.67 -4.96 7.78
N GLU A 254 4.99 -5.37 9.00
CA GLU A 254 6.31 -5.11 9.58
C GLU A 254 7.42 -5.69 8.71
N ASP A 255 7.28 -6.95 8.28
CA ASP A 255 8.26 -7.60 7.40
C ASP A 255 8.41 -6.87 6.07
N LEU A 256 7.28 -6.52 5.43
CA LEU A 256 7.26 -5.81 4.16
C LEU A 256 7.90 -4.41 4.31
N ILE A 257 7.58 -3.68 5.37
CA ILE A 257 8.10 -2.33 5.61
C ILE A 257 9.59 -2.37 5.97
N ARG A 258 10.05 -3.34 6.79
CA ARG A 258 11.48 -3.48 7.15
C ARG A 258 12.38 -3.75 5.94
N ALA A 259 11.84 -4.33 4.87
CA ALA A 259 12.61 -4.56 3.63
C ALA A 259 13.04 -3.24 2.95
N ALA A 260 12.20 -2.19 3.01
CA ALA A 260 12.51 -0.87 2.46
C ALA A 260 11.80 0.24 3.27
N PRO A 261 12.20 0.47 4.53
CA PRO A 261 11.48 1.38 5.43
C PRO A 261 11.50 2.84 4.96
N GLU A 262 12.48 3.25 4.16
CA GLU A 262 12.52 4.57 3.52
C GLU A 262 11.41 4.77 2.49
N GLN A 263 10.83 3.69 1.98
CA GLN A 263 9.72 3.73 1.02
C GLN A 263 8.34 3.72 1.69
N TRP A 264 8.26 3.66 3.01
CA TRP A 264 6.99 3.73 3.71
C TRP A 264 6.49 5.17 3.84
N HIS A 265 5.42 5.48 3.14
CA HIS A 265 4.92 6.86 2.95
C HIS A 265 3.88 7.30 3.99
N LEU A 266 3.78 6.59 5.11
CA LEU A 266 2.95 7.00 6.23
C LEU A 266 3.64 8.16 6.98
N LEU A 267 3.30 9.39 6.63
CA LEU A 267 3.84 10.62 7.24
C LEU A 267 2.82 11.30 8.18
N GLN A 268 1.95 10.51 8.79
CA GLN A 268 0.85 10.94 9.66
C GLN A 268 0.86 10.14 10.96
N PRO A 269 0.26 10.66 12.04
CA PRO A 269 0.11 9.92 13.28
C PRO A 269 -0.65 8.61 13.07
N ASN A 270 -0.12 7.51 13.61
CA ASN A 270 -0.73 6.18 13.56
C ASN A 270 -0.81 5.49 14.93
N TRP A 271 -0.02 5.95 15.88
CA TRP A 271 -0.02 5.45 17.25
C TRP A 271 -0.53 6.50 18.23
N PRO A 272 -1.05 6.11 19.40
CA PRO A 272 -1.42 7.04 20.47
C PRO A 272 -0.27 7.99 20.85
N SER A 273 0.96 7.49 20.94
CA SER A 273 2.17 8.27 21.23
C SER A 273 2.50 9.35 20.18
N ASP A 274 2.01 9.23 18.96
CA ASP A 274 2.22 10.24 17.91
C ASP A 274 1.42 11.52 18.14
N ARG A 275 0.42 11.46 19.00
CA ARG A 275 -0.51 12.58 19.27
C ARG A 275 -0.09 13.42 20.48
N THR A 276 0.94 12.96 21.18
CA THR A 276 1.66 13.70 22.24
C THR A 276 2.92 14.37 21.65
#